data_e714a004e58b8142ae8676f8bf301734
#
_entry.id   e714a004e58b8142ae8676f8bf301734
#
_cell.length_a   1.000
_cell.length_b   1.000
_cell.length_c   1.000
_cell.angle_alpha   90.00
_cell.angle_beta   90.00
_cell.angle_gamma   90.00
#
_symmetry.space_group_name_H-M   'P 1'
#
loop_
_entity.id
_entity.type
_entity.pdbx_description
1 polymer ?
#
loop_
_entity_poly.entity_id
_entity_poly.type
_entity_poly.pdbx_seq_one_letter_code
_entity_poly.pdbx_strand_id
1 'polypeptide(L)'
;MLRRFALEQDVARRVDAAKALMEEKGLGAILIPARGAPGMMGMAQYFTNLNLWAGPAWVVLTADDPEPALLIWSSYGAEWNRQEATTSWVENPDPDTYGRVLEIVAGATTKLKRVGIEHIPTHWTVGDMERAKAELDGREFVDITKELDAMRSIKSHFEIEHFYDLGRMTKEAFDIFEHVARPGVRAWEAASAAEEHLRANGCIWGRSKYSLDLRPYTIPTVVDRELTQDDKILFELVYASELGYWLEMTAFYTFEPLDAELQAQIDAHEKVIEACAYELRDGNPIGRISEVSNATWEELGFEVATEPLPSGAPPGKHTPNCHSIGLDESDGPSSWFTPSELLKTNMVISFHPSTRLKGDRAFLVSDNYLVTQNGGVRLSPLNWTHKVIGY
;
A
#
# COMPACT_ATOMS: atom_id res chain seq x y z
N MET A 1 6.05 20.92 13.95
CA MET A 1 4.84 21.72 14.27
C MET A 1 3.92 21.88 13.04
N LEU A 2 4.36 22.46 11.93
CA LEU A 2 3.51 22.65 10.72
C LEU A 2 2.97 21.33 10.15
N ARG A 3 3.79 20.30 10.05
CA ARG A 3 3.40 18.98 9.54
C ARG A 3 2.33 18.31 10.42
N ARG A 4 2.45 18.40 11.74
CA ARG A 4 1.46 17.89 12.69
C ARG A 4 0.11 18.59 12.52
N PHE A 5 0.12 19.92 12.40
CA PHE A 5 -1.09 20.70 12.17
C PHE A 5 -1.78 20.34 10.85
N ALA A 6 -1.01 20.15 9.76
CA ALA A 6 -1.56 19.73 8.47
C ALA A 6 -2.20 18.32 8.55
N LEU A 7 -1.57 17.39 9.26
CA LEU A 7 -2.12 16.06 9.52
C LEU A 7 -3.44 16.13 10.29
N GLU A 8 -3.51 16.92 11.36
CA GLU A 8 -4.73 17.09 12.16
C GLU A 8 -5.88 17.69 11.34
N GLN A 9 -5.59 18.67 10.50
CA GLN A 9 -6.60 19.22 9.58
C GLN A 9 -7.07 18.20 8.55
N ASP A 10 -6.16 17.38 8.02
CA ASP A 10 -6.53 16.36 7.05
C ASP A 10 -7.37 15.25 7.68
N VAL A 11 -7.04 14.81 8.90
CA VAL A 11 -7.85 13.84 9.65
C VAL A 11 -9.22 14.41 10.00
N ALA A 12 -9.32 15.67 10.41
CA ALA A 12 -10.62 16.31 10.64
C ALA A 12 -11.52 16.27 9.40
N ARG A 13 -10.96 16.58 8.21
CA ARG A 13 -11.68 16.47 6.94
C ARG A 13 -12.17 15.03 6.67
N ARG A 14 -11.37 14.02 7.00
CA ARG A 14 -11.72 12.59 6.85
C ARG A 14 -12.87 12.20 7.78
N VAL A 15 -12.83 12.67 9.03
CA VAL A 15 -13.91 12.47 10.01
C VAL A 15 -15.20 13.14 9.54
N ASP A 16 -15.14 14.36 9.03
CA ASP A 16 -16.31 15.06 8.48
C ASP A 16 -16.92 14.30 7.29
N ALA A 17 -16.10 13.77 6.40
CA ALA A 17 -16.57 12.94 5.28
C ALA A 17 -17.23 11.63 5.76
N ALA A 18 -16.68 10.97 6.78
CA ALA A 18 -17.31 9.79 7.39
C ALA A 18 -18.63 10.13 8.06
N LYS A 19 -18.76 11.28 8.72
CA LYS A 19 -20.02 11.74 9.30
C LYS A 19 -21.08 12.04 8.23
N ALA A 20 -20.70 12.62 7.11
CA ALA A 20 -21.60 12.80 5.98
C ALA A 20 -22.12 11.44 5.43
N LEU A 21 -21.24 10.43 5.35
CA LEU A 21 -21.62 9.08 5.00
C LEU A 21 -22.58 8.46 6.05
N MET A 22 -22.33 8.71 7.33
CA MET A 22 -23.24 8.24 8.41
C MET A 22 -24.63 8.85 8.26
N GLU A 23 -24.73 10.14 7.98
CA GLU A 23 -26.01 10.81 7.74
C GLU A 23 -26.72 10.23 6.50
N GLU A 24 -26.02 10.11 5.38
CA GLU A 24 -26.55 9.55 4.12
C GLU A 24 -27.13 8.14 4.34
N LYS A 25 -26.42 7.29 5.07
CA LYS A 25 -26.82 5.89 5.27
C LYS A 25 -27.65 5.66 6.54
N GLY A 26 -27.89 6.69 7.33
CA GLY A 26 -28.65 6.58 8.60
C GLY A 26 -27.93 5.70 9.63
N LEU A 27 -26.60 5.84 9.77
CA LEU A 27 -25.78 5.09 10.72
C LEU A 27 -25.66 5.86 12.03
N GLY A 28 -25.81 5.17 13.16
CA GLY A 28 -25.56 5.74 14.49
C GLY A 28 -24.07 5.66 14.90
N ALA A 29 -23.37 4.68 14.37
CA ALA A 29 -21.93 4.51 14.59
C ALA A 29 -21.25 3.86 13.37
N ILE A 30 -19.94 4.08 13.24
CA ILE A 30 -19.04 3.27 12.39
C ILE A 30 -18.03 2.58 13.29
N LEU A 31 -17.83 1.30 13.10
CA LEU A 31 -16.89 0.47 13.85
C LEU A 31 -15.82 -0.09 12.90
N ILE A 32 -14.57 0.24 13.20
CA ILE A 32 -13.38 -0.13 12.42
C ILE A 32 -12.44 -0.93 13.30
N PRO A 33 -12.19 -2.21 13.00
CA PRO A 33 -11.20 -3.01 13.69
C PRO A 33 -9.79 -2.73 13.16
N ALA A 34 -8.79 -2.89 14.02
CA ALA A 34 -7.39 -2.87 13.63
C ALA A 34 -6.60 -3.96 14.34
N ARG A 35 -5.52 -4.40 13.70
CA ARG A 35 -4.55 -5.34 14.26
C ARG A 35 -3.15 -4.77 14.09
N GLY A 36 -2.29 -4.99 15.06
CA GLY A 36 -0.90 -4.53 15.02
C GLY A 36 -0.05 -5.37 14.06
N ALA A 37 -0.32 -5.24 12.78
CA ALA A 37 0.45 -5.84 11.70
C ALA A 37 0.31 -4.98 10.42
N PRO A 38 1.33 -4.99 9.55
CA PRO A 38 1.24 -4.35 8.24
C PRO A 38 0.01 -4.82 7.45
N GLY A 39 -0.70 -3.89 6.82
CA GLY A 39 -1.91 -4.17 6.05
C GLY A 39 -3.17 -4.47 6.88
N MET A 40 -3.15 -4.20 8.19
CA MET A 40 -4.27 -4.52 9.08
C MET A 40 -4.66 -3.35 10.00
N MET A 41 -4.19 -2.14 9.74
CA MET A 41 -4.50 -0.97 10.55
C MET A 41 -4.78 0.31 9.75
N GLY A 42 -4.61 0.27 8.44
CA GLY A 42 -4.63 1.47 7.59
C GLY A 42 -5.91 2.30 7.71
N MET A 43 -7.08 1.68 7.81
CA MET A 43 -8.34 2.41 7.98
C MET A 43 -8.46 3.05 9.36
N ALA A 44 -8.04 2.36 10.42
CA ALA A 44 -8.01 2.96 11.76
C ALA A 44 -6.99 4.11 11.83
N GLN A 45 -5.83 3.94 11.20
CA GLN A 45 -4.80 4.97 11.08
C GLN A 45 -5.29 6.17 10.27
N TYR A 46 -6.10 5.97 9.25
CA TYR A 46 -6.71 7.02 8.43
C TYR A 46 -7.51 8.03 9.27
N PHE A 47 -8.19 7.57 10.32
CA PHE A 47 -9.01 8.41 11.19
C PHE A 47 -8.32 8.88 12.48
N THR A 48 -7.20 8.25 12.88
CA THR A 48 -6.63 8.51 14.22
C THR A 48 -5.12 8.66 14.25
N ASN A 49 -4.42 8.45 13.12
CA ASN A 49 -2.96 8.30 13.07
C ASN A 49 -2.47 7.18 14.01
N LEU A 50 -3.26 6.12 14.17
CA LEU A 50 -2.89 4.94 14.95
C LEU A 50 -1.60 4.32 14.40
N ASN A 51 -0.64 4.08 15.30
CA ASN A 51 0.52 3.26 15.01
C ASN A 51 0.61 2.15 16.06
N LEU A 52 0.05 1.01 15.73
CA LEU A 52 -0.07 -0.12 16.65
C LEU A 52 0.97 -1.20 16.29
N TRP A 53 1.86 -1.51 17.22
CA TRP A 53 2.90 -2.50 16.98
C TRP A 53 2.44 -3.96 17.19
N ALA A 54 1.36 -4.19 17.97
CA ALA A 54 0.82 -5.53 18.22
C ALA A 54 -0.61 -5.46 18.78
N GLY A 55 -1.33 -6.58 18.68
CA GLY A 55 -2.65 -6.77 19.27
C GLY A 55 -3.79 -6.05 18.55
N PRO A 56 -5.00 -6.12 19.10
CA PRO A 56 -6.16 -5.45 18.53
C PRO A 56 -6.32 -4.01 19.03
N ALA A 57 -6.91 -3.17 18.17
CA ALA A 57 -7.48 -1.89 18.51
C ALA A 57 -8.78 -1.70 17.72
N TRP A 58 -9.58 -0.73 18.13
CA TRP A 58 -10.83 -0.38 17.46
C TRP A 58 -10.98 1.14 17.39
N VAL A 59 -11.50 1.60 16.27
CA VAL A 59 -11.95 2.99 16.11
C VAL A 59 -13.46 3.01 16.00
N VAL A 60 -14.08 3.88 16.79
CA VAL A 60 -15.53 4.11 16.75
C VAL A 60 -15.80 5.57 16.41
N LEU A 61 -16.47 5.80 15.29
CA LEU A 61 -17.02 7.12 14.97
C LEU A 61 -18.51 7.09 15.35
N THR A 62 -18.98 8.14 15.99
CA THR A 62 -20.38 8.32 16.34
C THR A 62 -20.93 9.58 15.68
N ALA A 63 -22.24 9.69 15.52
CA ALA A 63 -22.85 10.86 14.89
C ALA A 63 -22.73 12.12 15.78
N ASP A 64 -22.77 11.93 17.11
CA ASP A 64 -22.85 13.03 18.07
C ASP A 64 -21.48 13.54 18.55
N ASP A 65 -20.45 12.66 18.58
CA ASP A 65 -19.12 13.04 19.08
C ASP A 65 -18.25 13.70 17.99
N PRO A 66 -17.49 14.76 18.30
CA PRO A 66 -16.68 15.46 17.31
C PRO A 66 -15.47 14.67 16.84
N GLU A 67 -14.94 13.78 17.67
CA GLU A 67 -13.72 13.00 17.43
C GLU A 67 -14.01 11.49 17.47
N PRO A 68 -13.24 10.67 16.73
CA PRO A 68 -13.34 9.22 16.85
C PRO A 68 -12.79 8.74 18.20
N ALA A 69 -13.44 7.75 18.80
CA ALA A 69 -12.88 7.01 19.92
C ALA A 69 -11.88 5.98 19.43
N LEU A 70 -10.68 5.98 20.00
CA LEU A 70 -9.63 4.99 19.75
C LEU A 70 -9.45 4.12 21.00
N LEU A 71 -9.77 2.85 20.89
CA LEU A 71 -9.69 1.88 21.99
C LEU A 71 -8.59 0.86 21.72
N ILE A 72 -7.63 0.71 22.63
CA ILE A 72 -6.42 -0.11 22.45
C ILE A 72 -6.35 -1.13 23.57
N TRP A 73 -6.15 -2.40 23.24
CA TRP A 73 -6.08 -3.51 24.19
C TRP A 73 -4.91 -3.41 25.20
N SER A 74 -3.84 -2.72 24.83
CA SER A 74 -2.60 -2.65 25.60
C SER A 74 -2.38 -1.25 26.16
N SER A 75 -2.15 -1.16 27.48
CA SER A 75 -1.80 0.11 28.13
C SER A 75 -0.53 0.75 27.54
N TYR A 76 0.44 -0.08 27.15
CA TYR A 76 1.67 0.38 26.51
C TYR A 76 1.39 1.04 25.15
N GLY A 77 0.61 0.38 24.29
CA GLY A 77 0.19 0.95 23.01
C GLY A 77 -0.68 2.19 23.18
N ALA A 78 -1.57 2.20 24.19
CA ALA A 78 -2.44 3.35 24.47
C ALA A 78 -1.64 4.58 24.87
N GLU A 79 -0.60 4.44 25.70
CA GLU A 79 0.25 5.58 26.11
C GLU A 79 0.99 6.19 24.91
N TRP A 80 1.56 5.37 24.05
CA TRP A 80 2.16 5.82 22.81
C TRP A 80 1.15 6.58 21.94
N ASN A 81 -0.02 5.99 21.71
CA ASN A 81 -1.02 6.57 20.84
C ASN A 81 -1.68 7.83 21.40
N ARG A 82 -1.74 8.03 22.73
CA ARG A 82 -2.17 9.32 23.30
C ARG A 82 -1.28 10.48 22.87
N GLN A 83 0.00 10.21 22.64
CA GLN A 83 0.97 11.23 22.21
C GLN A 83 0.90 11.46 20.69
N GLU A 84 0.69 10.41 19.90
CA GLU A 84 0.77 10.44 18.45
C GLU A 84 -0.59 10.50 17.75
N ALA A 85 -1.66 10.07 18.41
CA ALA A 85 -3.01 10.10 17.82
C ALA A 85 -3.48 11.53 17.52
N THR A 86 -4.32 11.66 16.50
CA THR A 86 -5.00 12.91 16.13
C THR A 86 -6.32 13.10 16.87
N THR A 87 -6.76 12.09 17.63
CA THR A 87 -7.91 12.17 18.52
C THR A 87 -7.46 12.29 19.97
N SER A 88 -8.17 13.08 20.76
CA SER A 88 -7.99 13.16 22.22
C SER A 88 -8.67 12.00 22.95
N TRP A 89 -9.61 11.33 22.32
CA TRP A 89 -10.37 10.23 22.91
C TRP A 89 -9.65 8.88 22.69
N VAL A 90 -8.64 8.63 23.51
CA VAL A 90 -7.88 7.36 23.53
C VAL A 90 -8.12 6.64 24.84
N GLU A 91 -8.73 5.45 24.80
CA GLU A 91 -9.00 4.61 25.95
C GLU A 91 -8.24 3.29 25.91
N ASN A 92 -7.91 2.77 27.10
CA ASN A 92 -7.41 1.42 27.31
C ASN A 92 -8.16 0.79 28.50
N PRO A 93 -9.39 0.37 28.32
CA PRO A 93 -10.18 -0.24 29.36
C PRO A 93 -9.82 -1.72 29.54
N ASP A 94 -8.97 -2.02 30.53
CA ASP A 94 -8.59 -3.38 30.94
C ASP A 94 -9.61 -3.91 31.99
N PRO A 95 -10.05 -5.17 31.96
CA PRO A 95 -9.60 -6.25 31.07
C PRO A 95 -10.41 -6.43 29.78
N ASP A 96 -11.44 -5.66 29.52
CA ASP A 96 -12.37 -5.88 28.42
C ASP A 96 -12.51 -4.66 27.49
N THR A 97 -11.48 -4.42 26.72
CA THR A 97 -11.44 -3.32 25.75
C THR A 97 -12.58 -3.44 24.73
N TYR A 98 -12.87 -4.64 24.23
CA TYR A 98 -13.90 -4.84 23.23
C TYR A 98 -15.32 -4.65 23.80
N GLY A 99 -15.56 -5.03 25.06
CA GLY A 99 -16.83 -4.70 25.74
C GLY A 99 -17.07 -3.21 25.80
N ARG A 100 -16.04 -2.41 26.10
CA ARG A 100 -16.13 -0.96 26.09
C ARG A 100 -16.45 -0.38 24.69
N VAL A 101 -15.89 -0.96 23.65
CA VAL A 101 -16.25 -0.62 22.25
C VAL A 101 -17.75 -0.82 22.02
N LEU A 102 -18.27 -1.98 22.41
CA LEU A 102 -19.68 -2.31 22.23
C LEU A 102 -20.60 -1.41 23.06
N GLU A 103 -20.20 -1.00 24.27
CA GLU A 103 -20.93 -0.01 25.07
C GLU A 103 -21.07 1.33 24.35
N ILE A 104 -19.97 1.86 23.78
CA ILE A 104 -19.98 3.12 23.02
C ILE A 104 -20.91 2.98 21.80
N VAL A 105 -20.78 1.91 21.04
CA VAL A 105 -21.64 1.63 19.87
C VAL A 105 -23.12 1.49 20.30
N ALA A 106 -23.40 0.78 21.39
CA ALA A 106 -24.75 0.65 21.92
C ALA A 106 -25.38 1.99 22.31
N GLY A 107 -24.60 2.86 22.95
CA GLY A 107 -25.00 4.23 23.31
C GLY A 107 -25.32 5.08 22.09
N ALA A 108 -24.44 5.10 21.11
CA ALA A 108 -24.55 5.87 19.87
C ALA A 108 -25.71 5.38 18.97
N THR A 109 -26.10 4.11 19.07
CA THR A 109 -27.13 3.49 18.20
C THR A 109 -28.51 3.36 18.85
N THR A 110 -28.81 4.15 19.85
CA THR A 110 -30.11 4.16 20.53
C THR A 110 -31.26 4.63 19.62
N LYS A 111 -31.00 5.66 18.82
CA LYS A 111 -31.97 6.26 17.87
C LYS A 111 -31.87 5.64 16.48
N LEU A 112 -30.66 5.62 15.93
CA LEU A 112 -30.35 5.03 14.63
C LEU A 112 -29.75 3.64 14.86
N LYS A 113 -30.57 2.60 14.73
CA LYS A 113 -30.18 1.20 15.03
C LYS A 113 -29.33 0.55 13.93
N ARG A 114 -28.45 1.32 13.31
CA ARG A 114 -27.57 0.87 12.21
C ARG A 114 -26.13 1.18 12.54
N VAL A 115 -25.28 0.18 12.40
CA VAL A 115 -23.82 0.23 12.65
C VAL A 115 -23.12 -0.01 11.33
N GLY A 116 -22.39 0.97 10.82
CA GLY A 116 -21.47 0.78 9.70
C GLY A 116 -20.25 -0.02 10.14
N ILE A 117 -19.83 -1.00 9.38
CA ILE A 117 -18.62 -1.79 9.66
C ILE A 117 -17.70 -1.83 8.44
N GLU A 118 -16.39 -1.75 8.71
CA GLU A 118 -15.39 -2.18 7.77
C GLU A 118 -15.31 -3.72 7.84
N HIS A 119 -15.88 -4.39 6.86
CA HIS A 119 -16.02 -5.84 6.87
C HIS A 119 -14.86 -6.52 6.12
N ILE A 120 -13.64 -6.43 6.65
CA ILE A 120 -12.48 -7.16 6.16
C ILE A 120 -12.29 -8.42 7.02
N PRO A 121 -12.46 -9.63 6.46
CA PRO A 121 -12.45 -10.88 7.25
C PRO A 121 -11.18 -11.10 8.08
N THR A 122 -10.03 -10.59 7.63
CA THR A 122 -8.75 -10.70 8.34
C THR A 122 -8.66 -9.80 9.57
N HIS A 123 -9.46 -8.73 9.63
CA HIS A 123 -9.47 -7.79 10.75
C HIS A 123 -10.42 -8.21 11.88
N TRP A 124 -11.45 -8.97 11.57
CA TRP A 124 -12.40 -9.50 12.53
C TRP A 124 -12.05 -10.92 12.95
N THR A 125 -12.12 -11.20 14.26
CA THR A 125 -12.20 -12.60 14.71
C THR A 125 -13.66 -13.05 14.68
N VAL A 126 -13.88 -14.38 14.59
CA VAL A 126 -15.23 -14.94 14.70
C VAL A 126 -15.86 -14.53 16.04
N GLY A 127 -15.09 -14.60 17.14
CA GLY A 127 -15.55 -14.23 18.46
C GLY A 127 -15.95 -12.76 18.60
N ASP A 128 -15.19 -11.82 17.97
CA ASP A 128 -15.54 -10.40 17.96
C ASP A 128 -16.89 -10.18 17.27
N MET A 129 -17.11 -10.82 16.13
CA MET A 129 -18.37 -10.67 15.38
C MET A 129 -19.55 -11.32 16.08
N GLU A 130 -19.37 -12.52 16.66
CA GLU A 130 -20.42 -13.19 17.45
C GLU A 130 -20.83 -12.37 18.67
N ARG A 131 -19.84 -11.84 19.40
CA ARG A 131 -20.06 -10.98 20.55
C ARG A 131 -20.77 -9.68 20.16
N ALA A 132 -20.33 -9.02 19.07
CA ALA A 132 -21.01 -7.83 18.58
C ALA A 132 -22.49 -8.09 18.26
N LYS A 133 -22.81 -9.18 17.59
CA LYS A 133 -24.18 -9.55 17.27
C LYS A 133 -25.03 -9.83 18.53
N ALA A 134 -24.43 -10.45 19.55
CA ALA A 134 -25.13 -10.76 20.80
C ALA A 134 -25.37 -9.51 21.66
N GLU A 135 -24.37 -8.65 21.85
CA GLU A 135 -24.46 -7.48 22.73
C GLU A 135 -25.13 -6.27 22.06
N LEU A 136 -25.13 -6.21 20.72
CA LEU A 136 -25.81 -5.20 19.93
C LEU A 136 -27.12 -5.77 19.28
N ASP A 137 -27.80 -6.65 19.98
CA ASP A 137 -29.06 -7.23 19.49
C ASP A 137 -30.06 -6.16 19.04
N GLY A 138 -30.76 -6.44 17.93
CA GLY A 138 -31.69 -5.51 17.30
C GLY A 138 -31.02 -4.35 16.53
N ARG A 139 -29.72 -4.34 16.32
CA ARG A 139 -29.01 -3.42 15.41
C ARG A 139 -28.72 -4.12 14.09
N GLU A 140 -28.78 -3.34 13.02
CA GLU A 140 -28.39 -3.75 11.68
C GLU A 140 -26.91 -3.42 11.45
N PHE A 141 -26.09 -4.41 11.09
CA PHE A 141 -24.69 -4.20 10.65
C PHE A 141 -24.68 -3.97 9.14
N VAL A 142 -24.16 -2.83 8.74
CA VAL A 142 -24.07 -2.39 7.33
C VAL A 142 -22.63 -2.42 6.90
N ASP A 143 -22.29 -3.24 5.92
CA ASP A 143 -20.96 -3.22 5.29
C ASP A 143 -20.78 -1.93 4.49
N ILE A 144 -19.84 -1.10 4.90
CA ILE A 144 -19.46 0.17 4.25
C ILE A 144 -17.98 0.18 3.82
N THR A 145 -17.37 -0.98 3.68
CA THR A 145 -15.97 -1.12 3.31
C THR A 145 -15.66 -0.39 2.01
N LYS A 146 -16.51 -0.54 1.00
CA LYS A 146 -16.31 0.13 -0.30
C LYS A 146 -16.33 1.65 -0.21
N GLU A 147 -17.22 2.21 0.59
CA GLU A 147 -17.30 3.65 0.80
C GLU A 147 -16.08 4.18 1.54
N LEU A 148 -15.61 3.46 2.55
CA LEU A 148 -14.39 3.79 3.28
C LEU A 148 -13.16 3.69 2.38
N ASP A 149 -13.04 2.64 1.58
CA ASP A 149 -11.97 2.48 0.60
C ASP A 149 -11.99 3.59 -0.47
N ALA A 150 -13.17 3.98 -0.94
CA ALA A 150 -13.32 5.09 -1.88
C ALA A 150 -12.86 6.43 -1.28
N MET A 151 -13.09 6.66 0.03
CA MET A 151 -12.61 7.86 0.72
C MET A 151 -11.09 7.91 0.77
N ARG A 152 -10.42 6.81 1.19
CA ARG A 152 -8.96 6.79 1.37
C ARG A 152 -8.19 6.62 0.06
N SER A 153 -8.84 6.12 -1.00
CA SER A 153 -8.20 5.97 -2.31
C SER A 153 -7.82 7.33 -2.91
N ILE A 154 -8.59 8.39 -2.65
CA ILE A 154 -8.33 9.73 -3.17
C ILE A 154 -7.52 10.52 -2.17
N LYS A 155 -6.24 10.70 -2.49
CA LYS A 155 -5.27 11.34 -1.61
C LYS A 155 -5.47 12.85 -1.54
N SER A 156 -5.34 13.41 -0.36
CA SER A 156 -5.28 14.84 -0.15
C SER A 156 -3.96 15.43 -0.66
N HIS A 157 -3.89 16.74 -0.74
CA HIS A 157 -2.62 17.42 -1.07
C HIS A 157 -1.51 17.10 -0.07
N PHE A 158 -1.84 17.05 1.23
CA PHE A 158 -0.90 16.65 2.27
C PHE A 158 -0.34 15.23 2.04
N GLU A 159 -1.21 14.26 1.71
CA GLU A 159 -0.80 12.90 1.43
C GLU A 159 0.08 12.82 0.16
N ILE A 160 -0.28 13.54 -0.89
CA ILE A 160 0.49 13.57 -2.16
C ILE A 160 1.89 14.14 -1.94
N GLU A 161 2.03 15.25 -1.21
CA GLU A 161 3.35 15.81 -0.87
C GLU A 161 4.18 14.80 -0.07
N HIS A 162 3.54 14.08 0.84
CA HIS A 162 4.21 13.05 1.62
C HIS A 162 4.71 11.88 0.76
N PHE A 163 3.93 11.46 -0.25
CA PHE A 163 4.37 10.46 -1.22
C PHE A 163 5.59 10.91 -2.04
N TYR A 164 5.66 12.18 -2.44
CA TYR A 164 6.85 12.71 -3.11
C TYR A 164 8.09 12.68 -2.20
N ASP A 165 7.91 13.02 -0.91
CA ASP A 165 9.01 12.94 0.07
C ASP A 165 9.47 11.49 0.25
N LEU A 166 8.56 10.55 0.37
CA LEU A 166 8.88 9.12 0.50
C LEU A 166 9.53 8.56 -0.77
N GLY A 167 9.06 8.96 -1.95
CA GLY A 167 9.66 8.58 -3.23
C GLY A 167 11.11 9.06 -3.37
N ARG A 168 11.41 10.28 -2.91
CA ARG A 168 12.77 10.81 -2.87
C ARG A 168 13.66 10.04 -1.89
N MET A 169 13.16 9.79 -0.68
CA MET A 169 13.86 9.01 0.34
C MET A 169 14.19 7.58 -0.15
N THR A 170 13.23 6.94 -0.82
CA THR A 170 13.43 5.59 -1.38
C THR A 170 14.47 5.60 -2.51
N LYS A 171 14.48 6.65 -3.34
CA LYS A 171 15.53 6.82 -4.37
C LYS A 171 16.92 6.98 -3.73
N GLU A 172 17.03 7.73 -2.64
CA GLU A 172 18.30 7.86 -1.89
C GLU A 172 18.77 6.51 -1.33
N ALA A 173 17.83 5.66 -0.89
CA ALA A 173 18.16 4.29 -0.47
C ALA A 173 18.68 3.43 -1.63
N PHE A 174 18.12 3.57 -2.84
CA PHE A 174 18.67 2.93 -4.04
C PHE A 174 20.09 3.45 -4.37
N ASP A 175 20.36 4.74 -4.22
CA ASP A 175 21.71 5.28 -4.45
C ASP A 175 22.75 4.68 -3.47
N ILE A 176 22.34 4.44 -2.22
CA ILE A 176 23.18 3.77 -1.23
C ILE A 176 23.40 2.31 -1.62
N PHE A 177 22.36 1.60 -2.05
CA PHE A 177 22.50 0.24 -2.56
C PHE A 177 23.48 0.17 -3.71
N GLU A 178 23.38 1.04 -4.70
CA GLU A 178 24.28 1.15 -5.85
C GLU A 178 25.75 1.36 -5.45
N HIS A 179 25.98 2.12 -4.38
CA HIS A 179 27.33 2.38 -3.89
C HIS A 179 27.94 1.18 -3.14
N VAL A 180 27.10 0.37 -2.47
CA VAL A 180 27.55 -0.77 -1.66
C VAL A 180 27.62 -2.06 -2.48
N ALA A 181 26.64 -2.28 -3.37
CA ALA A 181 26.53 -3.50 -4.15
C ALA A 181 27.67 -3.63 -5.16
N ARG A 182 28.47 -4.69 -5.01
CA ARG A 182 29.56 -5.07 -5.93
C ARG A 182 29.87 -6.55 -5.79
N PRO A 183 30.50 -7.21 -6.78
CA PRO A 183 30.93 -8.59 -6.66
C PRO A 183 31.77 -8.83 -5.41
N GLY A 184 31.51 -9.90 -4.68
CA GLY A 184 32.13 -10.26 -3.41
C GLY A 184 31.48 -9.68 -2.15
N VAL A 185 30.55 -8.72 -2.26
CA VAL A 185 29.73 -8.25 -1.13
C VAL A 185 28.54 -9.21 -0.94
N ARG A 186 28.18 -9.50 0.30
CA ARG A 186 26.96 -10.26 0.57
C ARG A 186 25.73 -9.47 0.14
N ALA A 187 24.78 -10.15 -0.51
CA ALA A 187 23.55 -9.51 -1.01
C ALA A 187 22.79 -8.76 0.11
N TRP A 188 22.68 -9.35 1.29
CA TRP A 188 22.01 -8.70 2.43
C TRP A 188 22.76 -7.51 3.02
N GLU A 189 24.09 -7.41 2.88
CA GLU A 189 24.85 -6.21 3.32
C GLU A 189 24.47 -5.00 2.48
N ALA A 190 24.37 -5.17 1.16
CA ALA A 190 23.95 -4.11 0.29
C ALA A 190 22.49 -3.68 0.55
N ALA A 191 21.59 -4.64 0.80
CA ALA A 191 20.20 -4.32 1.18
C ALA A 191 20.12 -3.60 2.53
N SER A 192 20.81 -4.13 3.54
CA SER A 192 20.80 -3.55 4.89
C SER A 192 21.28 -2.10 4.89
N ALA A 193 22.24 -1.73 4.04
CA ALA A 193 22.68 -0.34 3.91
C ALA A 193 21.56 0.58 3.40
N ALA A 194 20.78 0.12 2.41
CA ALA A 194 19.61 0.85 1.91
C ALA A 194 18.49 0.93 2.96
N GLU A 195 18.24 -0.17 3.66
CA GLU A 195 17.24 -0.23 4.73
C GLU A 195 17.60 0.67 5.93
N GLU A 196 18.89 0.74 6.29
CA GLU A 196 19.37 1.62 7.36
C GLU A 196 18.99 3.08 7.07
N HIS A 197 19.16 3.53 5.83
CA HIS A 197 18.76 4.87 5.42
C HIS A 197 17.27 5.12 5.61
N LEU A 198 16.41 4.21 5.16
CA LEU A 198 14.96 4.33 5.33
C LEU A 198 14.58 4.36 6.83
N ARG A 199 15.16 3.47 7.64
CA ARG A 199 14.93 3.44 9.09
C ARG A 199 15.41 4.70 9.79
N ALA A 200 16.60 5.20 9.44
CA ALA A 200 17.15 6.44 10.00
C ALA A 200 16.31 7.68 9.65
N ASN A 201 15.54 7.63 8.58
CA ASN A 201 14.62 8.69 8.14
C ASN A 201 13.15 8.43 8.53
N GLY A 202 12.89 7.52 9.47
CA GLY A 202 11.59 7.36 10.12
C GLY A 202 10.69 6.28 9.54
N CYS A 203 11.10 5.50 8.54
CA CYS A 203 10.29 4.37 8.09
C CYS A 203 10.11 3.34 9.20
N ILE A 204 8.86 3.00 9.51
CA ILE A 204 8.50 2.16 10.66
C ILE A 204 8.28 0.69 10.32
N TRP A 205 7.78 0.41 9.12
CA TRP A 205 7.54 -0.92 8.60
C TRP A 205 8.19 -1.08 7.23
N GLY A 206 8.51 -2.30 6.86
CA GLY A 206 8.96 -2.57 5.52
C GLY A 206 9.90 -3.74 5.40
N ARG A 207 10.23 -4.05 4.16
CA ARG A 207 11.13 -5.12 3.76
C ARG A 207 11.79 -4.81 2.43
N SER A 208 12.99 -5.31 2.23
CA SER A 208 13.61 -5.45 0.93
C SER A 208 13.42 -6.86 0.38
N LYS A 209 13.38 -6.97 -0.93
CA LYS A 209 13.33 -8.23 -1.65
C LYS A 209 14.37 -8.23 -2.77
N TYR A 210 14.85 -9.41 -3.11
CA TYR A 210 15.84 -9.61 -4.17
C TYR A 210 15.43 -10.69 -5.14
N SER A 211 15.77 -10.51 -6.42
CA SER A 211 16.03 -11.59 -7.34
C SER A 211 17.40 -11.37 -7.97
N LEU A 212 18.24 -12.41 -8.04
CA LEU A 212 19.59 -12.33 -8.60
C LEU A 212 19.69 -12.98 -9.99
N ASP A 213 18.61 -13.53 -10.50
CA ASP A 213 18.53 -14.26 -11.76
C ASP A 213 17.28 -13.96 -12.59
N LEU A 214 16.63 -12.84 -12.33
CA LEU A 214 15.40 -12.40 -12.98
C LEU A 214 14.22 -13.37 -12.78
N ARG A 215 14.04 -13.90 -11.58
CA ARG A 215 12.85 -14.66 -11.17
C ARG A 215 11.96 -13.88 -10.22
N PRO A 216 11.26 -12.83 -10.69
CA PRO A 216 10.52 -11.90 -9.84
C PRO A 216 9.38 -12.54 -9.06
N TYR A 217 8.80 -13.64 -9.55
CA TYR A 217 7.71 -14.34 -8.85
C TYR A 217 8.18 -15.13 -7.62
N THR A 218 9.48 -15.22 -7.44
CA THR A 218 10.11 -15.86 -6.28
C THR A 218 11.09 -14.91 -5.60
N ILE A 219 10.80 -13.61 -5.60
CA ILE A 219 11.67 -12.62 -4.97
C ILE A 219 11.77 -12.95 -3.47
N PRO A 220 12.87 -13.56 -3.01
CA PRO A 220 13.04 -13.87 -1.62
C PRO A 220 13.32 -12.60 -0.83
N THR A 221 12.98 -12.59 0.45
CA THR A 221 13.25 -11.45 1.33
C THR A 221 14.75 -11.26 1.58
N VAL A 222 15.53 -12.32 1.49
CA VAL A 222 16.98 -12.26 1.68
C VAL A 222 17.65 -13.39 0.92
N VAL A 223 18.80 -13.10 0.32
CA VAL A 223 19.67 -14.11 -0.30
C VAL A 223 21.01 -14.13 0.44
N ASP A 224 21.31 -15.24 1.12
CA ASP A 224 22.57 -15.41 1.84
C ASP A 224 23.68 -15.94 0.91
N ARG A 225 24.15 -15.09 0.01
CA ARG A 225 25.36 -15.33 -0.77
C ARG A 225 26.07 -14.03 -1.15
N GLU A 226 27.31 -14.14 -1.55
CA GLU A 226 28.02 -13.03 -2.19
C GLU A 226 27.47 -12.76 -3.59
N LEU A 227 27.41 -11.50 -3.94
CA LEU A 227 27.12 -11.05 -5.30
C LEU A 227 28.25 -11.47 -6.24
N THR A 228 27.89 -11.84 -7.45
CA THR A 228 28.84 -12.24 -8.51
C THR A 228 28.70 -11.30 -9.71
N GLN A 229 29.73 -11.29 -10.58
CA GLN A 229 29.77 -10.44 -11.77
C GLN A 229 28.57 -10.67 -12.71
N ASP A 230 28.06 -11.91 -12.75
CA ASP A 230 26.97 -12.32 -13.66
C ASP A 230 25.57 -12.03 -13.11
N ASP A 231 25.45 -11.50 -11.89
CA ASP A 231 24.15 -11.27 -11.26
C ASP A 231 23.30 -10.23 -11.99
N LYS A 232 22.05 -10.54 -12.12
CA LYS A 232 20.98 -9.68 -12.66
C LYS A 232 19.99 -9.37 -11.54
N ILE A 233 20.22 -8.25 -10.89
CA ILE A 233 19.62 -7.92 -9.59
C ILE A 233 18.33 -7.13 -9.79
N LEU A 234 17.20 -7.75 -9.49
CA LEU A 234 15.98 -7.01 -9.18
C LEU A 234 15.99 -6.74 -7.67
N PHE A 235 16.03 -5.47 -7.29
CA PHE A 235 16.01 -5.05 -5.89
C PHE A 235 14.77 -4.21 -5.63
N GLU A 236 13.94 -4.68 -4.70
CA GLU A 236 12.67 -4.07 -4.36
C GLU A 236 12.70 -3.58 -2.92
N LEU A 237 12.23 -2.35 -2.72
CA LEU A 237 11.98 -1.74 -1.42
C LEU A 237 10.48 -1.49 -1.25
N VAL A 238 9.90 -2.11 -0.22
CA VAL A 238 8.50 -1.92 0.17
C VAL A 238 8.50 -1.40 1.60
N TYR A 239 8.25 -0.12 1.77
CA TYR A 239 8.40 0.55 3.08
C TYR A 239 7.27 1.51 3.37
N ALA A 240 6.89 1.57 4.65
CA ALA A 240 5.97 2.56 5.18
C ALA A 240 6.73 3.64 5.95
N SER A 241 6.37 4.88 5.69
CA SER A 241 6.91 6.06 6.40
C SER A 241 6.48 6.12 7.86
N GLU A 242 6.95 7.11 8.60
CA GLU A 242 6.54 7.41 9.97
C GLU A 242 5.04 7.72 10.12
N LEU A 243 4.38 8.13 9.04
CA LEU A 243 2.93 8.32 8.99
C LEU A 243 2.16 7.08 8.49
N GLY A 244 2.87 5.97 8.22
CA GLY A 244 2.26 4.72 7.80
C GLY A 244 1.94 4.60 6.31
N TYR A 245 2.27 5.59 5.48
CA TYR A 245 2.07 5.50 4.03
C TYR A 245 3.11 4.60 3.40
N TRP A 246 2.64 3.64 2.64
CA TRP A 246 3.45 2.65 1.93
C TRP A 246 3.87 3.14 0.56
N LEU A 247 5.08 2.79 0.18
CA LEU A 247 5.61 2.93 -1.16
C LEU A 247 6.31 1.63 -1.57
N GLU A 248 6.19 1.26 -2.83
CA GLU A 248 6.78 0.06 -3.40
C GLU A 248 7.54 0.41 -4.67
N MET A 249 8.84 0.18 -4.66
CA MET A 249 9.70 0.47 -5.81
C MET A 249 10.66 -0.68 -6.05
N THR A 250 10.85 -1.02 -7.33
CA THR A 250 11.84 -2.01 -7.77
C THR A 250 12.76 -1.39 -8.80
N ALA A 251 14.05 -1.65 -8.65
CA ALA A 251 15.09 -1.26 -9.60
C ALA A 251 15.84 -2.49 -10.13
N PHE A 252 16.35 -2.40 -11.35
CA PHE A 252 17.13 -3.46 -11.97
C PHE A 252 18.59 -3.06 -12.16
N TYR A 253 19.50 -3.92 -11.70
CA TYR A 253 20.94 -3.68 -11.72
C TYR A 253 21.70 -4.85 -12.32
N THR A 254 22.82 -4.55 -12.97
CA THR A 254 23.85 -5.51 -13.38
C THR A 254 25.23 -4.94 -13.11
N PHE A 255 26.25 -5.81 -13.07
CA PHE A 255 27.65 -5.39 -12.97
C PHE A 255 28.32 -5.29 -14.34
N GLU A 256 27.69 -5.81 -15.37
CA GLU A 256 28.16 -5.73 -16.75
C GLU A 256 27.03 -5.23 -17.67
N PRO A 257 27.36 -4.66 -18.84
CA PRO A 257 26.37 -4.32 -19.84
C PRO A 257 25.52 -5.53 -20.23
N LEU A 258 24.27 -5.29 -20.51
CA LEU A 258 23.34 -6.34 -20.97
C LEU A 258 23.75 -6.84 -22.35
N ASP A 259 23.45 -8.10 -22.65
CA ASP A 259 23.45 -8.59 -24.03
C ASP A 259 22.34 -7.89 -24.86
N ALA A 260 22.48 -7.96 -26.18
CA ALA A 260 21.58 -7.24 -27.08
C ALA A 260 20.11 -7.73 -27.00
N GLU A 261 19.88 -9.01 -26.67
CA GLU A 261 18.53 -9.56 -26.54
C GLU A 261 17.84 -9.01 -25.29
N LEU A 262 18.51 -9.02 -24.14
CA LEU A 262 17.97 -8.52 -22.89
C LEU A 262 17.83 -6.98 -22.93
N GLN A 263 18.79 -6.27 -23.53
CA GLN A 263 18.68 -4.82 -23.72
C GLN A 263 17.43 -4.46 -24.54
N ALA A 264 17.17 -5.16 -25.66
CA ALA A 264 15.98 -4.92 -26.47
C ALA A 264 14.67 -5.17 -25.68
N GLN A 265 14.66 -6.13 -24.75
CA GLN A 265 13.52 -6.39 -23.90
C GLN A 265 13.31 -5.28 -22.86
N ILE A 266 14.39 -4.74 -22.28
CA ILE A 266 14.33 -3.59 -21.36
C ILE A 266 13.82 -2.35 -22.08
N ASP A 267 14.35 -2.07 -23.28
CA ASP A 267 13.92 -0.94 -24.10
C ASP A 267 12.42 -1.04 -24.49
N ALA A 268 11.95 -2.26 -24.75
CA ALA A 268 10.53 -2.50 -24.99
C ALA A 268 9.69 -2.31 -23.72
N HIS A 269 10.18 -2.78 -22.57
CA HIS A 269 9.51 -2.59 -21.29
C HIS A 269 9.33 -1.13 -20.94
N GLU A 270 10.31 -0.28 -21.20
CA GLU A 270 10.19 1.18 -20.97
C GLU A 270 9.04 1.79 -21.78
N LYS A 271 8.89 1.38 -23.05
CA LYS A 271 7.75 1.84 -23.87
C LYS A 271 6.40 1.34 -23.34
N VAL A 272 6.36 0.12 -22.82
CA VAL A 272 5.15 -0.41 -22.16
C VAL A 272 4.82 0.39 -20.90
N ILE A 273 5.81 0.72 -20.07
CA ILE A 273 5.62 1.58 -18.90
C ILE A 273 5.03 2.93 -19.31
N GLU A 274 5.59 3.58 -20.34
CA GLU A 274 5.12 4.88 -20.82
C GLU A 274 3.68 4.81 -21.32
N ALA A 275 3.35 3.80 -22.14
CA ALA A 275 2.00 3.59 -22.65
C ALA A 275 0.98 3.35 -21.52
N CYS A 276 1.34 2.54 -20.54
CA CYS A 276 0.49 2.24 -19.39
C CYS A 276 0.34 3.45 -18.46
N ALA A 277 1.42 4.20 -18.21
CA ALA A 277 1.37 5.41 -17.40
C ALA A 277 0.43 6.46 -18.01
N TYR A 278 0.37 6.58 -19.33
CA TYR A 278 -0.60 7.44 -20.01
C TYR A 278 -2.05 7.06 -19.73
N GLU A 279 -2.35 5.78 -19.51
CA GLU A 279 -3.69 5.29 -19.18
C GLU A 279 -4.05 5.42 -17.70
N LEU A 280 -3.11 5.75 -16.81
CA LEU A 280 -3.35 6.10 -15.41
C LEU A 280 -3.99 7.48 -15.28
N ARG A 281 -5.19 7.64 -15.87
CA ARG A 281 -5.92 8.91 -15.90
C ARG A 281 -7.36 8.77 -15.43
N ASP A 282 -7.88 9.89 -14.97
CA ASP A 282 -9.24 9.99 -14.46
C ASP A 282 -10.28 9.45 -15.48
N GLY A 283 -11.17 8.60 -14.96
CA GLY A 283 -12.26 8.01 -15.73
C GLY A 283 -11.93 6.72 -16.48
N ASN A 284 -10.65 6.31 -16.57
CA ASN A 284 -10.29 5.02 -17.13
C ASN A 284 -10.55 3.90 -16.13
N PRO A 285 -11.07 2.74 -16.57
CA PRO A 285 -11.07 1.55 -15.72
C PRO A 285 -9.63 1.08 -15.49
N ILE A 286 -9.31 0.66 -14.27
CA ILE A 286 -7.96 0.23 -13.92
C ILE A 286 -7.49 -0.98 -14.74
N GLY A 287 -8.42 -1.83 -15.22
CA GLY A 287 -8.13 -2.95 -16.12
C GLY A 287 -7.63 -2.54 -17.52
N ARG A 288 -7.89 -1.29 -17.94
CA ARG A 288 -7.40 -0.73 -19.21
C ARG A 288 -5.88 -0.79 -19.32
N ILE A 289 -5.18 -0.65 -18.21
CA ILE A 289 -3.73 -0.74 -18.13
C ILE A 289 -3.22 -2.10 -18.63
N SER A 290 -3.92 -3.19 -18.25
CA SER A 290 -3.58 -4.54 -18.71
C SER A 290 -3.77 -4.71 -20.22
N GLU A 291 -4.83 -4.13 -20.77
CA GLU A 291 -5.11 -4.19 -22.21
C GLU A 291 -4.02 -3.47 -23.00
N VAL A 292 -3.66 -2.26 -22.57
CA VAL A 292 -2.62 -1.44 -23.22
C VAL A 292 -1.25 -2.08 -23.10
N SER A 293 -0.90 -2.64 -21.92
CA SER A 293 0.33 -3.40 -21.76
C SER A 293 0.46 -4.52 -22.79
N ASN A 294 -0.57 -5.38 -22.89
CA ASN A 294 -0.57 -6.50 -23.81
C ASN A 294 -0.45 -6.04 -25.27
N ALA A 295 -1.26 -5.06 -25.66
CA ALA A 295 -1.23 -4.54 -27.03
C ALA A 295 0.14 -3.95 -27.39
N THR A 296 0.75 -3.20 -26.47
CA THR A 296 2.07 -2.59 -26.70
C THR A 296 3.16 -3.65 -26.85
N TRP A 297 3.14 -4.71 -26.03
CA TRP A 297 4.07 -5.83 -26.17
C TRP A 297 3.95 -6.51 -27.56
N GLU A 298 2.72 -6.79 -27.99
CA GLU A 298 2.45 -7.40 -29.30
C GLU A 298 2.91 -6.49 -30.45
N GLU A 299 2.65 -5.18 -30.38
CA GLU A 299 3.10 -4.19 -31.36
C GLU A 299 4.64 -4.12 -31.47
N LEU A 300 5.34 -4.34 -30.36
CA LEU A 300 6.79 -4.39 -30.30
C LEU A 300 7.37 -5.75 -30.75
N GLY A 301 6.52 -6.70 -31.13
CA GLY A 301 6.92 -8.02 -31.63
C GLY A 301 7.25 -9.05 -30.56
N PHE A 302 6.82 -8.82 -29.31
CA PHE A 302 6.97 -9.78 -28.21
C PHE A 302 5.69 -10.59 -28.01
N GLU A 303 5.86 -11.87 -27.75
CA GLU A 303 4.72 -12.74 -27.42
C GLU A 303 4.22 -12.44 -25.99
N VAL A 304 2.92 -12.21 -25.89
CA VAL A 304 2.24 -12.11 -24.59
C VAL A 304 1.92 -13.53 -24.12
N ALA A 305 2.50 -13.95 -22.98
CA ALA A 305 2.25 -15.28 -22.45
C ALA A 305 0.78 -15.45 -22.04
N THR A 306 0.17 -16.52 -22.55
CA THR A 306 -1.23 -16.88 -22.28
C THR A 306 -1.36 -18.00 -21.23
N GLU A 307 -0.26 -18.67 -20.89
CA GLU A 307 -0.23 -19.80 -19.97
C GLU A 307 0.09 -19.37 -18.54
N PRO A 308 -0.39 -20.10 -17.52
CA PRO A 308 -0.03 -19.86 -16.13
C PRO A 308 1.48 -19.98 -15.92
N LEU A 309 2.02 -19.15 -15.04
CA LEU A 309 3.39 -19.31 -14.58
C LEU A 309 3.52 -20.52 -13.65
N PRO A 310 4.67 -21.21 -13.62
CA PRO A 310 4.91 -22.34 -12.72
C PRO A 310 4.70 -22.02 -11.22
N SER A 311 4.77 -20.74 -10.85
CA SER A 311 4.57 -20.22 -9.49
C SER A 311 3.11 -20.24 -9.02
N GLY A 312 2.15 -20.65 -9.85
CA GLY A 312 0.72 -20.61 -9.51
C GLY A 312 0.06 -19.24 -9.66
N ALA A 313 0.73 -18.25 -10.24
CA ALA A 313 0.08 -17.00 -10.63
C ALA A 313 -1.09 -17.28 -11.59
N PRO A 314 -2.16 -16.47 -11.56
CA PRO A 314 -3.35 -16.70 -12.38
C PRO A 314 -3.02 -16.89 -13.86
N PRO A 315 -3.74 -17.77 -14.58
CA PRO A 315 -3.48 -18.03 -15.97
C PRO A 315 -3.67 -16.79 -16.83
N GLY A 316 -2.73 -16.63 -17.72
CA GLY A 316 -2.85 -15.80 -18.90
C GLY A 316 -2.78 -14.32 -18.69
N LYS A 317 -2.19 -13.72 -19.66
CA LYS A 317 -1.96 -12.29 -19.85
C LYS A 317 -1.00 -11.70 -18.81
N HIS A 318 0.10 -11.18 -19.28
CA HIS A 318 0.92 -10.23 -18.53
C HIS A 318 0.04 -9.04 -18.19
N THR A 319 -0.76 -9.21 -17.15
CA THR A 319 -1.46 -8.09 -16.57
C THR A 319 -0.44 -7.31 -15.76
N PRO A 320 -0.17 -6.06 -16.09
CA PRO A 320 0.55 -5.24 -15.17
C PRO A 320 -0.18 -5.32 -13.85
N ASN A 321 0.51 -5.81 -12.85
CA ASN A 321 0.04 -5.74 -11.50
C ASN A 321 -0.01 -4.26 -11.14
N CYS A 322 -1.19 -3.77 -10.86
CA CYS A 322 -1.39 -2.37 -10.51
C CYS A 322 -2.51 -2.32 -9.48
N HIS A 323 -2.24 -1.64 -8.40
CA HIS A 323 -3.19 -1.49 -7.30
C HIS A 323 -3.02 -0.13 -6.63
N SER A 324 -4.07 0.35 -6.00
CA SER A 324 -3.99 1.51 -5.12
C SER A 324 -3.11 1.21 -3.92
N ILE A 325 -2.35 2.20 -3.45
CA ILE A 325 -1.46 2.12 -2.31
C ILE A 325 -1.66 3.34 -1.41
N GLY A 326 -1.46 3.18 -0.11
CA GLY A 326 -1.64 4.25 0.86
C GLY A 326 -1.23 3.85 2.25
N LEU A 327 -2.14 3.92 3.21
CA LEU A 327 -1.92 3.49 4.60
C LEU A 327 -1.89 1.95 4.75
N ASP A 328 -2.27 1.23 3.71
CA ASP A 328 -1.97 -0.19 3.55
C ASP A 328 -1.19 -0.39 2.24
N GLU A 329 -0.41 -1.47 2.16
CA GLU A 329 0.33 -1.86 0.96
C GLU A 329 -0.60 -2.05 -0.26
N SER A 330 -1.88 -2.36 0.00
CA SER A 330 -2.95 -2.34 -0.99
C SER A 330 -4.20 -1.72 -0.35
N ASP A 331 -4.61 -0.54 -0.80
CA ASP A 331 -5.71 0.22 -0.22
C ASP A 331 -6.69 0.73 -1.29
N GLY A 332 -7.48 -0.15 -1.89
CA GLY A 332 -8.48 0.26 -2.88
C GLY A 332 -8.42 -0.56 -4.17
N PRO A 333 -8.70 0.05 -5.33
CA PRO A 333 -8.86 -0.69 -6.58
C PRO A 333 -7.56 -1.38 -7.03
N SER A 334 -7.74 -2.54 -7.65
CA SER A 334 -6.68 -3.38 -8.19
C SER A 334 -7.07 -3.91 -9.55
N SER A 335 -6.14 -3.94 -10.49
CA SER A 335 -6.35 -4.49 -11.83
C SER A 335 -6.70 -5.98 -11.83
N TRP A 336 -6.38 -6.70 -10.76
CA TRP A 336 -6.69 -8.12 -10.61
C TRP A 336 -8.08 -8.39 -10.04
N PHE A 337 -8.47 -7.63 -9.00
CA PHE A 337 -9.69 -7.92 -8.24
C PHE A 337 -10.86 -7.02 -8.64
N THR A 338 -10.58 -5.81 -9.12
CA THR A 338 -11.58 -4.81 -9.45
C THR A 338 -11.32 -4.11 -10.79
N PRO A 339 -11.10 -4.87 -11.90
CA PRO A 339 -10.62 -4.30 -13.18
C PRO A 339 -11.57 -3.27 -13.81
N SER A 340 -12.83 -3.28 -13.44
CA SER A 340 -13.84 -2.31 -13.92
C SER A 340 -13.93 -1.03 -13.11
N GLU A 341 -13.24 -0.94 -11.97
CA GLU A 341 -13.26 0.28 -11.16
C GLU A 341 -12.54 1.41 -11.88
N LEU A 342 -13.13 2.61 -11.76
CA LEU A 342 -12.63 3.79 -12.44
C LEU A 342 -11.55 4.46 -11.60
N LEU A 343 -10.43 4.75 -12.25
CA LEU A 343 -9.40 5.62 -11.71
C LEU A 343 -9.96 7.04 -11.54
N LYS A 344 -9.54 7.71 -10.48
CA LYS A 344 -9.90 9.10 -10.19
C LYS A 344 -8.64 9.91 -9.92
N THR A 345 -8.70 11.18 -10.30
CA THR A 345 -7.63 12.15 -9.97
C THR A 345 -7.27 12.06 -8.48
N ASN A 346 -6.00 12.12 -8.18
CA ASN A 346 -5.40 11.97 -6.84
C ASN A 346 -5.40 10.55 -6.25
N MET A 347 -5.76 9.52 -7.00
CA MET A 347 -5.38 8.16 -6.59
C MET A 347 -3.88 7.98 -6.74
N VAL A 348 -3.28 7.23 -5.83
CA VAL A 348 -1.89 6.75 -5.93
C VAL A 348 -1.91 5.28 -6.26
N ILE A 349 -1.25 4.92 -7.35
CA ILE A 349 -1.22 3.56 -7.89
C ILE A 349 0.21 3.04 -7.84
N SER A 350 0.42 1.92 -7.17
CA SER A 350 1.61 1.10 -7.33
C SER A 350 1.48 0.33 -8.65
N PHE A 351 2.46 0.48 -9.51
CA PHE A 351 2.42 -0.02 -10.87
C PHE A 351 3.63 -0.92 -11.13
N HIS A 352 3.37 -2.21 -11.37
CA HIS A 352 4.39 -3.24 -11.56
C HIS A 352 4.25 -3.91 -12.94
N PRO A 353 4.54 -3.22 -14.02
CA PRO A 353 4.50 -3.86 -15.31
C PRO A 353 5.52 -5.01 -15.32
N SER A 354 5.05 -6.21 -15.57
CA SER A 354 5.90 -7.37 -15.61
C SER A 354 6.02 -7.92 -17.03
N THR A 355 7.21 -8.41 -17.37
CA THR A 355 7.50 -8.98 -18.66
C THR A 355 8.06 -10.36 -18.50
N ARG A 356 7.50 -11.34 -19.20
CA ARG A 356 8.06 -12.68 -19.27
C ARG A 356 9.27 -12.69 -20.22
N LEU A 357 10.38 -13.17 -19.69
CA LEU A 357 11.61 -13.40 -20.43
C LEU A 357 11.71 -14.88 -20.82
N LYS A 358 12.57 -15.19 -21.77
CA LYS A 358 12.88 -16.56 -22.16
C LYS A 358 13.45 -17.39 -21.00
N GLY A 359 13.00 -18.65 -20.84
CA GLY A 359 13.53 -19.58 -19.85
C GLY A 359 13.01 -19.34 -18.42
N ASP A 360 11.70 -19.13 -18.23
CA ASP A 360 11.01 -18.93 -16.94
C ASP A 360 11.52 -17.74 -16.12
N ARG A 361 12.24 -16.84 -16.75
CA ARG A 361 12.61 -15.55 -16.16
C ARG A 361 11.53 -14.53 -16.45
N ALA A 362 11.44 -13.56 -15.60
CA ALA A 362 10.59 -12.41 -15.81
C ALA A 362 11.27 -11.14 -15.29
N PHE A 363 10.87 -10.02 -15.84
CA PHE A 363 11.34 -8.71 -15.44
C PHE A 363 10.19 -7.94 -14.84
N LEU A 364 10.43 -7.38 -13.68
CA LEU A 364 9.45 -6.57 -12.96
C LEU A 364 10.17 -5.36 -12.39
N VAL A 365 9.76 -4.19 -12.83
CA VAL A 365 10.13 -2.92 -12.20
C VAL A 365 8.86 -2.25 -11.74
N SER A 366 8.83 -1.81 -10.50
CA SER A 366 7.69 -1.14 -9.90
C SER A 366 8.01 0.29 -9.54
N ASP A 367 7.01 1.14 -9.62
CA ASP A 367 7.03 2.51 -9.13
C ASP A 367 5.61 2.98 -8.82
N ASN A 368 5.49 4.14 -8.21
CA ASN A 368 4.21 4.69 -7.80
C ASN A 368 3.87 5.93 -8.61
N TYR A 369 2.61 5.98 -9.03
CA TYR A 369 2.10 7.05 -9.88
C TYR A 369 0.88 7.72 -9.28
N LEU A 370 0.85 9.02 -9.36
CA LEU A 370 -0.33 9.84 -9.10
C LEU A 370 -1.22 9.86 -10.35
N VAL A 371 -2.46 9.46 -10.20
CA VAL A 371 -3.47 9.58 -11.26
C VAL A 371 -3.84 11.04 -11.47
N THR A 372 -3.78 11.50 -12.71
CA THR A 372 -4.21 12.88 -13.09
C THR A 372 -5.22 12.85 -14.24
N GLN A 373 -5.67 14.01 -14.69
CA GLN A 373 -6.51 14.13 -15.88
C GLN A 373 -5.78 13.74 -17.19
N ASN A 374 -4.44 13.82 -17.20
CA ASN A 374 -3.62 13.69 -18.42
C ASN A 374 -2.78 12.41 -18.45
N GLY A 375 -2.87 11.56 -17.44
CA GLY A 375 -2.05 10.35 -17.27
C GLY A 375 -1.43 10.27 -15.89
N GLY A 376 -0.69 9.21 -15.61
CA GLY A 376 0.04 9.01 -14.36
C GLY A 376 1.29 9.88 -14.27
N VAL A 377 1.48 10.54 -13.13
CA VAL A 377 2.70 11.27 -12.81
C VAL A 377 3.49 10.46 -11.80
N ARG A 378 4.72 10.11 -12.15
CA ARG A 378 5.61 9.34 -11.27
C ARG A 378 5.92 10.12 -10.00
N LEU A 379 5.83 9.45 -8.86
CA LEU A 379 6.05 10.06 -7.54
C LEU A 379 7.51 9.99 -7.10
N SER A 380 8.31 9.10 -7.69
CA SER A 380 9.74 9.02 -7.44
C SER A 380 10.55 9.81 -8.47
N PRO A 381 11.76 10.27 -8.13
CA PRO A 381 12.69 10.85 -9.10
C PRO A 381 13.50 9.79 -9.87
N LEU A 382 13.11 8.51 -9.79
CA LEU A 382 13.77 7.44 -10.54
C LEU A 382 13.48 7.62 -12.04
N ASN A 383 14.50 7.77 -12.84
CA ASN A 383 14.39 8.07 -14.28
C ASN A 383 15.06 7.03 -15.19
N TRP A 384 15.30 5.84 -14.67
CA TRP A 384 15.89 4.73 -15.41
C TRP A 384 15.26 3.39 -14.97
N THR A 385 15.26 2.41 -15.86
CA THR A 385 14.74 1.06 -15.62
C THR A 385 15.86 0.08 -15.28
N HIS A 386 17.02 0.25 -15.90
CA HIS A 386 18.23 -0.56 -15.69
C HIS A 386 19.46 0.30 -15.48
N LYS A 387 20.37 -0.16 -14.63
CA LYS A 387 21.65 0.50 -14.39
C LYS A 387 22.77 -0.51 -14.19
N VAL A 388 23.90 -0.25 -14.84
CA VAL A 388 25.15 -0.98 -14.57
C VAL A 388 25.84 -0.31 -13.39
N ILE A 389 26.21 -1.10 -12.38
CA ILE A 389 26.78 -0.61 -11.11
C ILE A 389 28.08 -1.37 -10.75
N GLY A 390 28.77 -0.98 -9.68
CA GLY A 390 29.91 -1.75 -9.15
C GLY A 390 31.26 -1.37 -9.75
N TYR A 391 31.39 -0.15 -10.32
CA TYR A 391 32.66 0.39 -10.80
C TYR A 391 33.45 1.08 -9.68
#